data_f1a62fb01237a1fe99e0df8e4ebdd623
#
_entry.id   f1a62fb01237a1fe99e0df8e4ebdd623
#
_cell.length_a   1.000
_cell.length_b   1.000
_cell.length_c   1.000
_cell.angle_alpha   90.00
_cell.angle_beta   90.00
_cell.angle_gamma   90.00
#
_symmetry.space_group_name_H-M   'P 1'
#
loop_
_entity.id
_entity.type
_entity.pdbx_description
1 polymer ?
#
loop_
_entity_poly.entity_id
_entity_poly.type
_entity_poly.pdbx_seq_one_letter_code
_entity_poly.pdbx_strand_id
1 'polypeptide(L)'
;MSAAITTLKPHKGKTWILTLSKGETHFLNGEIAAQFHLHQGDLLTEEQLEQVLTAEQTRKAYQRALYLLDIRAYSYQELFQKLEATYPESVCYAVLDKLAGLNLINDARYAEALARHYVEVKHLGLRRAQYAMLQRG
;
A
#
# COMPACT_ATOMS: atom_id res chain seq x y z
N MET A 1 -7.73 17.47 20.33
CA MET A 1 -8.94 18.22 19.97
C MET A 1 -9.80 17.41 19.01
N SER A 2 -11.10 17.67 18.97
CA SER A 2 -12.01 16.96 18.11
C SER A 2 -12.60 17.90 17.07
N ALA A 3 -12.97 17.35 15.91
CA ALA A 3 -13.65 18.08 14.86
C ALA A 3 -14.91 17.32 14.48
N ALA A 4 -15.98 18.04 14.17
CA ALA A 4 -17.22 17.42 13.73
C ALA A 4 -17.18 17.17 12.22
N ILE A 5 -17.80 16.08 11.80
CA ILE A 5 -17.99 15.79 10.39
C ILE A 5 -19.17 16.61 9.90
N THR A 6 -18.90 17.68 9.15
CA THR A 6 -19.95 18.55 8.63
C THR A 6 -20.54 18.04 7.33
N THR A 7 -19.76 17.30 6.54
CA THR A 7 -20.22 16.69 5.30
C THR A 7 -19.59 15.31 5.15
N LEU A 8 -20.41 14.32 4.82
CA LEU A 8 -19.95 12.99 4.44
C LEU A 8 -20.94 12.46 3.41
N LYS A 9 -20.52 12.45 2.14
CA LYS A 9 -21.40 12.07 1.03
C LYS A 9 -20.60 11.49 -0.13
N PRO A 10 -21.24 10.69 -0.99
CA PRO A 10 -20.59 10.25 -2.22
C PRO A 10 -20.18 11.46 -3.08
N HIS A 11 -19.01 11.35 -3.69
CA HIS A 11 -18.47 12.42 -4.54
C HIS A 11 -18.36 11.95 -5.99
N LYS A 12 -17.52 10.94 -6.24
CA LYS A 12 -17.30 10.43 -7.59
C LYS A 12 -16.97 8.95 -7.51
N GLY A 13 -17.75 8.11 -8.21
CA GLY A 13 -17.55 6.66 -8.15
C GLY A 13 -17.67 6.15 -6.72
N LYS A 14 -16.66 5.45 -6.25
CA LYS A 14 -16.60 4.92 -4.88
C LYS A 14 -15.95 5.88 -3.90
N THR A 15 -15.52 7.05 -4.38
CA THR A 15 -14.87 8.06 -3.54
C THR A 15 -15.92 8.92 -2.85
N TRP A 16 -15.75 9.12 -1.55
CA TRP A 16 -16.60 9.98 -0.72
C TRP A 16 -15.83 11.21 -0.29
N ILE A 17 -16.56 12.28 -0.03
CA ILE A 17 -15.98 13.52 0.46
C ILE A 17 -16.30 13.66 1.94
N LEU A 18 -15.28 13.92 2.73
CA LEU A 18 -15.37 14.15 4.17
C LEU A 18 -14.91 15.56 4.47
N THR A 19 -15.79 16.38 5.01
CA THR A 19 -15.45 17.75 5.40
C THR A 19 -15.61 17.87 6.92
N LEU A 20 -14.63 18.48 7.56
CA LEU A 20 -14.61 18.68 9.00
C LEU A 20 -14.94 20.13 9.33
N SER A 21 -15.40 20.35 10.56
CA SER A 21 -15.77 21.67 11.06
C SER A 21 -14.63 22.69 11.01
N LYS A 22 -13.38 22.22 10.95
CA LYS A 22 -12.20 23.08 10.79
C LYS A 22 -12.01 23.59 9.36
N GLY A 23 -12.81 23.11 8.40
CA GLY A 23 -12.68 23.46 6.99
C GLY A 23 -11.83 22.49 6.19
N GLU A 24 -11.23 21.47 6.82
CA GLU A 24 -10.46 20.46 6.13
C GLU A 24 -11.38 19.55 5.32
N THR A 25 -10.95 19.20 4.11
CA THR A 25 -11.66 18.28 3.23
C THR A 25 -10.75 17.13 2.87
N HIS A 26 -11.27 15.93 2.99
CA HIS A 26 -10.55 14.71 2.66
C HIS A 26 -11.38 13.85 1.73
N PHE A 27 -10.70 13.12 0.85
CA PHE A 27 -11.34 12.16 -0.05
C PHE A 27 -10.96 10.77 0.39
N LEU A 28 -11.97 9.90 0.56
CA LEU A 28 -11.73 8.52 0.98
C LEU A 28 -12.74 7.59 0.30
N ASN A 29 -12.40 6.30 0.26
CA ASN A 29 -13.30 5.31 -0.30
C ASN A 29 -14.47 5.08 0.67
N GLY A 30 -15.66 4.88 0.11
CA GLY A 30 -16.85 4.62 0.92
C GLY A 30 -16.72 3.41 1.84
N GLU A 31 -15.90 2.42 1.45
CA GLU A 31 -15.63 1.26 2.29
C GLU A 31 -14.90 1.65 3.58
N ILE A 32 -14.00 2.64 3.51
CA ILE A 32 -13.29 3.15 4.69
C ILE A 32 -14.28 3.86 5.62
N ALA A 33 -15.17 4.67 5.06
CA ALA A 33 -16.20 5.33 5.86
C ALA A 33 -17.09 4.30 6.57
N ALA A 34 -17.47 3.22 5.88
CA ALA A 34 -18.25 2.13 6.47
C ALA A 34 -17.47 1.37 7.54
N GLN A 35 -16.19 1.11 7.29
CA GLN A 35 -15.31 0.38 8.22
C GLN A 35 -15.21 1.09 9.57
N PHE A 36 -15.13 2.41 9.56
CA PHE A 36 -15.02 3.23 10.77
C PHE A 36 -16.37 3.74 11.27
N HIS A 37 -17.47 3.31 10.63
CA HIS A 37 -18.85 3.72 11.01
C HIS A 37 -18.99 5.25 11.08
N LEU A 38 -18.43 5.94 10.07
CA LEU A 38 -18.48 7.39 10.04
C LEU A 38 -19.85 7.89 9.58
N HIS A 39 -20.35 8.93 10.25
CA HIS A 39 -21.62 9.57 9.90
C HIS A 39 -21.49 11.09 10.02
N GLN A 40 -22.28 11.80 9.22
CA GLN A 40 -22.34 13.25 9.33
C GLN A 40 -22.82 13.63 10.73
N GLY A 41 -22.11 14.57 11.34
CA GLY A 41 -22.38 14.99 12.71
C GLY A 41 -21.49 14.33 13.77
N ASP A 42 -20.80 13.25 13.42
CA ASP A 42 -19.90 12.57 14.35
C ASP A 42 -18.71 13.45 14.71
N LEU A 43 -18.20 13.30 15.93
CA LEU A 43 -16.98 13.94 16.37
C LEU A 43 -15.80 13.00 16.19
N LEU A 44 -14.74 13.49 15.57
CA LEU A 44 -13.49 12.75 15.41
C LEU A 44 -12.38 13.43 16.18
N THR A 45 -11.66 12.67 17.01
CA THR A 45 -10.42 13.16 17.59
C THR A 45 -9.34 13.18 16.52
N GLU A 46 -8.24 13.92 16.77
CA GLU A 46 -7.11 13.93 15.84
C GLU A 46 -6.57 12.51 15.62
N GLU A 47 -6.51 11.71 16.67
CA GLU A 47 -6.06 10.33 16.59
C GLU A 47 -6.99 9.47 15.72
N GLN A 48 -8.30 9.61 15.90
CA GLN A 48 -9.27 8.90 15.08
C GLN A 48 -9.19 9.31 13.61
N LEU A 49 -9.04 10.60 13.34
CA LEU A 49 -8.87 11.08 11.97
C LEU A 49 -7.61 10.52 11.34
N GLU A 50 -6.51 10.49 12.08
CA GLU A 50 -5.25 9.91 11.59
C GLU A 50 -5.42 8.43 11.24
N GLN A 51 -6.14 7.67 12.07
CA GLN A 51 -6.42 6.26 11.79
C GLN A 51 -7.22 6.09 10.50
N VAL A 52 -8.22 6.93 10.28
CA VAL A 52 -9.04 6.89 9.07
C VAL A 52 -8.20 7.20 7.82
N LEU A 53 -7.40 8.26 7.89
CA LEU A 53 -6.55 8.65 6.77
C LEU A 53 -5.46 7.63 6.48
N THR A 54 -4.90 7.01 7.51
CA THR A 54 -3.92 5.93 7.36
C THR A 54 -4.54 4.71 6.69
N ALA A 55 -5.76 4.35 7.09
CA ALA A 55 -6.48 3.23 6.47
C ALA A 55 -6.74 3.49 4.99
N GLU A 56 -7.09 4.72 4.61
CA GLU A 56 -7.29 5.09 3.22
C GLU A 56 -5.98 5.01 2.43
N GLN A 57 -4.88 5.50 3.00
CA GLN A 57 -3.58 5.39 2.35
C GLN A 57 -3.16 3.94 2.19
N THR A 58 -3.40 3.11 3.20
CA THR A 58 -3.09 1.68 3.16
C THR A 58 -3.88 1.00 2.04
N ARG A 59 -5.16 1.34 1.90
CA ARG A 59 -5.99 0.81 0.82
C ARG A 59 -5.43 1.18 -0.55
N LYS A 60 -5.06 2.44 -0.74
CA LYS A 60 -4.49 2.91 -2.01
C LYS A 60 -3.15 2.25 -2.31
N ALA A 61 -2.29 2.14 -1.29
CA ALA A 61 -0.99 1.50 -1.44
C ALA A 61 -1.13 0.02 -1.78
N TYR A 62 -2.09 -0.66 -1.15
CA TYR A 62 -2.38 -2.07 -1.42
C TYR A 62 -2.82 -2.27 -2.87
N GLN A 63 -3.74 -1.43 -3.36
CA GLN A 63 -4.17 -1.50 -4.75
C GLN A 63 -3.05 -1.21 -5.73
N ARG A 64 -2.19 -0.24 -5.40
CA ARG A 64 -1.03 0.07 -6.24
C ARG A 64 -0.06 -1.11 -6.29
N ALA A 65 0.16 -1.76 -5.15
CA ALA A 65 1.02 -2.93 -5.07
C ALA A 65 0.47 -4.08 -5.91
N LEU A 66 -0.84 -4.34 -5.83
CA LEU A 66 -1.47 -5.37 -6.65
C LEU A 66 -1.32 -5.07 -8.15
N TYR A 67 -1.48 -3.83 -8.53
CA TYR A 67 -1.29 -3.41 -9.91
C TYR A 67 0.14 -3.70 -10.39
N LEU A 68 1.14 -3.37 -9.57
CA LEU A 68 2.54 -3.62 -9.91
C LEU A 68 2.83 -5.11 -10.02
N LEU A 69 2.30 -5.91 -9.10
CA LEU A 69 2.47 -7.37 -9.11
C LEU A 69 1.79 -8.05 -10.30
N ASP A 70 0.74 -7.42 -10.82
CA ASP A 70 0.06 -7.90 -12.03
C ASP A 70 0.94 -7.73 -13.27
N ILE A 71 1.82 -6.72 -13.26
CA ILE A 71 2.73 -6.45 -14.38
C ILE A 71 3.92 -7.42 -14.36
N ARG A 72 4.54 -7.61 -13.19
CA ARG A 72 5.66 -8.54 -13.02
C ARG A 72 5.84 -8.93 -11.57
N ALA A 73 6.68 -9.92 -11.33
CA ALA A 73 7.04 -10.30 -9.97
C ALA A 73 7.99 -9.25 -9.36
N TYR A 74 7.78 -8.96 -8.09
CA TYR A 74 8.63 -8.06 -7.30
C TYR A 74 9.06 -8.76 -6.03
N SER A 75 10.30 -8.50 -5.57
CA SER A 75 10.71 -8.85 -4.23
C SER A 75 10.06 -7.88 -3.23
N TYR A 76 10.07 -8.25 -1.95
CA TYR A 76 9.59 -7.38 -0.87
C TYR A 76 10.27 -6.01 -0.93
N GLN A 77 11.60 -6.01 -1.03
CA GLN A 77 12.38 -4.77 -1.02
C GLN A 77 12.14 -3.92 -2.26
N GLU A 78 12.05 -4.53 -3.44
CA GLU A 78 11.76 -3.80 -4.67
C GLU A 78 10.40 -3.11 -4.59
N LEU A 79 9.40 -3.82 -4.08
CA LEU A 79 8.06 -3.28 -3.95
C LEU A 79 8.02 -2.18 -2.89
N PHE A 80 8.75 -2.37 -1.79
CA PHE A 80 8.90 -1.33 -0.76
C PHE A 80 9.44 -0.03 -1.37
N GLN A 81 10.48 -0.12 -2.18
CA GLN A 81 11.07 1.05 -2.83
C GLN A 81 10.09 1.76 -3.74
N LYS A 82 9.24 1.00 -4.43
CA LYS A 82 8.21 1.59 -5.30
C LYS A 82 7.14 2.33 -4.49
N LEU A 83 6.75 1.78 -3.35
CA LEU A 83 5.68 2.36 -2.52
C LEU A 83 6.18 3.52 -1.67
N GLU A 84 7.41 3.47 -1.17
CA GLU A 84 7.91 4.52 -0.26
C GLU A 84 8.01 5.89 -0.92
N ALA A 85 8.08 5.94 -2.25
CA ALA A 85 8.10 7.20 -2.98
C ALA A 85 6.81 8.01 -2.81
N THR A 86 5.70 7.33 -2.49
CA THR A 86 4.38 7.95 -2.40
C THR A 86 3.77 7.84 -1.01
N TYR A 87 4.05 6.74 -0.27
CA TYR A 87 3.38 6.41 0.99
C TYR A 87 4.36 6.38 2.15
N PRO A 88 3.87 6.67 3.38
CA PRO A 88 4.72 6.56 4.57
C PRO A 88 5.21 5.12 4.79
N GLU A 89 6.35 5.00 5.45
CA GLU A 89 7.01 3.72 5.72
C GLU A 89 6.08 2.73 6.43
N SER A 90 5.34 3.20 7.43
CA SER A 90 4.40 2.36 8.18
C SER A 90 3.32 1.75 7.28
N VAL A 91 2.81 2.53 6.32
CA VAL A 91 1.83 2.07 5.34
C VAL A 91 2.45 1.02 4.43
N CYS A 92 3.68 1.26 3.97
CA CYS A 92 4.40 0.32 3.10
C CYS A 92 4.56 -1.05 3.79
N TYR A 93 5.02 -1.07 5.04
CA TYR A 93 5.20 -2.31 5.78
C TYR A 93 3.87 -3.05 5.99
N ALA A 94 2.81 -2.32 6.33
CA ALA A 94 1.50 -2.94 6.53
C ALA A 94 1.00 -3.64 5.27
N VAL A 95 1.16 -2.98 4.11
CA VAL A 95 0.75 -3.54 2.82
C VAL A 95 1.60 -4.75 2.45
N LEU A 96 2.92 -4.62 2.57
CA LEU A 96 3.85 -5.68 2.16
C LEU A 96 3.72 -6.92 3.04
N ASP A 97 3.53 -6.74 4.34
CA ASP A 97 3.35 -7.87 5.25
C ASP A 97 2.05 -8.62 4.92
N LYS A 98 1.00 -7.90 4.57
CA LYS A 98 -0.25 -8.51 4.14
C LYS A 98 -0.07 -9.30 2.85
N LEU A 99 0.61 -8.73 1.87
CA LEU A 99 0.87 -9.39 0.59
C LEU A 99 1.75 -10.63 0.76
N ALA A 100 2.76 -10.54 1.62
CA ALA A 100 3.63 -11.69 1.93
C ALA A 100 2.83 -12.81 2.60
N GLY A 101 1.93 -12.46 3.52
CA GLY A 101 1.05 -13.43 4.17
C GLY A 101 0.09 -14.12 3.21
N LEU A 102 -0.26 -13.45 2.11
CA LEU A 102 -1.12 -14.00 1.05
C LEU A 102 -0.31 -14.73 -0.04
N ASN A 103 1.01 -14.85 0.11
CA ASN A 103 1.91 -15.45 -0.87
C ASN A 103 1.92 -14.73 -2.22
N LEU A 104 1.59 -13.45 -2.23
CA LEU A 104 1.65 -12.62 -3.43
C LEU A 104 3.04 -12.05 -3.66
N ILE A 105 3.85 -11.97 -2.60
CA ILE A 105 5.27 -11.67 -2.67
C ILE A 105 5.99 -12.90 -2.11
N ASN A 106 6.87 -13.47 -2.89
CA ASN A 106 7.63 -14.65 -2.47
C ASN A 106 9.07 -14.46 -2.91
N ASP A 107 9.91 -13.97 -2.01
CA ASP A 107 11.30 -13.67 -2.31
C ASP A 107 12.09 -14.90 -2.74
N ALA A 108 11.83 -16.04 -2.15
CA ALA A 108 12.50 -17.28 -2.56
C ALA A 108 12.15 -17.64 -4.00
N ARG A 109 10.87 -17.57 -4.36
CA ARG A 109 10.40 -17.84 -5.71
C ARG A 109 10.97 -16.85 -6.71
N TYR A 110 10.98 -15.57 -6.36
CA TYR A 110 11.54 -14.51 -7.19
C TYR A 110 13.05 -14.69 -7.37
N ALA A 111 13.75 -14.99 -6.29
CA ALA A 111 15.19 -15.22 -6.31
C ALA A 111 15.54 -16.42 -7.20
N GLU A 112 14.78 -17.49 -7.13
CA GLU A 112 14.97 -18.69 -7.94
C GLU A 112 14.81 -18.36 -9.44
N ALA A 113 13.76 -17.65 -9.80
CA ALA A 113 13.51 -17.23 -11.18
C ALA A 113 14.61 -16.30 -11.69
N LEU A 114 15.07 -15.37 -10.85
CA LEU A 114 16.12 -14.43 -11.19
C LEU A 114 17.46 -15.15 -11.38
N ALA A 115 17.79 -16.11 -10.51
CA ALA A 115 19.00 -16.90 -10.63
C ALA A 115 19.03 -17.69 -11.95
N ARG A 116 17.91 -18.31 -12.29
CA ARG A 116 17.76 -19.06 -13.53
C ARG A 116 17.98 -18.15 -14.75
N HIS A 117 17.39 -16.95 -14.73
CA HIS A 117 17.56 -15.98 -15.80
C HIS A 117 19.04 -15.59 -16.00
N TYR A 118 19.74 -15.25 -14.92
CA TYR A 118 21.14 -14.85 -15.02
C TYR A 118 22.05 -16.00 -15.49
N VAL A 119 21.79 -17.21 -15.03
CA VAL A 119 22.59 -18.37 -15.43
C VAL A 119 22.37 -18.75 -16.90
N GLU A 120 21.11 -18.86 -17.31
CA GLU A 120 20.74 -19.31 -18.65
C GLU A 120 21.00 -18.29 -19.74
N VAL A 121 20.67 -17.01 -19.49
CA VAL A 121 20.75 -15.96 -20.51
C VAL A 121 22.14 -15.36 -20.60
N LYS A 122 22.78 -15.11 -19.46
CA LYS A 122 24.07 -14.43 -19.40
C LYS A 122 25.26 -15.35 -19.14
N HIS A 123 24.99 -16.65 -19.03
CA HIS A 123 26.01 -17.65 -18.75
C HIS A 123 26.86 -17.34 -17.51
N LEU A 124 26.18 -16.81 -16.48
CA LEU A 124 26.84 -16.48 -15.21
C LEU A 124 26.95 -17.70 -14.33
N GLY A 125 28.06 -17.82 -13.60
CA GLY A 125 28.19 -18.83 -12.58
C GLY A 125 27.24 -18.56 -11.42
N LEU A 126 26.95 -19.62 -10.64
CA LEU A 126 26.00 -19.56 -9.53
C LEU A 126 26.36 -18.43 -8.54
N ARG A 127 27.64 -18.26 -8.26
CA ARG A 127 28.11 -17.22 -7.33
C ARG A 127 27.76 -15.81 -7.83
N ARG A 128 27.90 -15.55 -9.13
CA ARG A 128 27.53 -14.26 -9.72
C ARG A 128 26.02 -14.05 -9.71
N ALA A 129 25.27 -15.10 -9.97
CA ALA A 129 23.82 -15.01 -9.93
C ALA A 129 23.33 -14.68 -8.53
N GLN A 130 23.90 -15.29 -7.50
CA GLN A 130 23.58 -14.99 -6.11
C GLN A 130 23.91 -13.54 -5.75
N TYR A 131 25.06 -13.05 -6.18
CA TYR A 131 25.46 -11.67 -5.95
C TYR A 131 24.47 -10.69 -6.59
N ALA A 132 24.08 -10.95 -7.83
CA ALA A 132 23.11 -10.11 -8.53
C ALA A 132 21.75 -10.08 -7.82
N MET A 133 21.31 -11.21 -7.28
CA MET A 133 20.07 -11.29 -6.51
C MET A 133 20.14 -10.46 -5.23
N LEU A 134 21.26 -10.52 -4.53
CA LEU A 134 21.44 -9.73 -3.31
C LEU A 134 21.39 -8.23 -3.58
N GLN A 135 21.91 -7.80 -4.73
CA GLN A 135 21.86 -6.38 -5.12
C GLN A 135 20.48 -5.91 -5.49
N ARG A 136 19.65 -6.79 -5.99
CA ARG A 136 18.27 -6.44 -6.36
C ARG A 136 17.30 -6.51 -5.18
N GLY A 137 17.70 -7.11 -4.13
CA GLY A 137 16.86 -7.31 -2.94
C GLY A 137 16.29 -8.69 -2.90
#